data_254cc04e845bc13f35f2b4e0ee3e24b1
#
_entry.id   254cc04e845bc13f35f2b4e0ee3e24b1
#
_cell.length_a   1.000
_cell.length_b   1.000
_cell.length_c   1.000
_cell.angle_alpha   90.00
_cell.angle_beta   90.00
_cell.angle_gamma   90.00
#
_symmetry.space_group_name_H-M   'P 1'
#
loop_
_entity.id
_entity.type
_entity.pdbx_description
1 polymer ?
#
loop_
_entity_poly.entity_id
_entity_poly.type
_entity_poly.pdbx_seq_one_letter_code
_entity_poly.pdbx_strand_id
1 'polypeptide(L)'
;MMKVLAVLFVGVLGCLKGYAEKTPLISLKVEQLTSGKKHHFFGYIGQCQTIPWNASGRYVLGLEIDRIDRMPNPDEASTVFVIDTGQNNKIVRLDKTHAWNPQQGTMFYWNPLKAETQFFFNDRDVKTGKVFTVLYDLEKKKRVHEYRYDDSPIGNGGVAADGSAFLGINYGRLARLRLVTGYPEALDWSRDEIAPKNDGIFIVDIKTGKKRLLVSYRQLDEALKQRNPEIKHRGLFINHTLLNRKSDRAYFFVRGGWSGTKGDKINMPCSIHTDGSGLTLHDKHIGGHPEWAEGNLLIGRQGDNQIFYDVDKKKVVGQLGTPEMFPKPEGDISLSPNADLFVNGYKKNNNNYYAIYRRSDSAFVRSKGF
;
A
#
# COMPACT_ATOMS: atom_id res chain seq x y z
N MET A 1 -42.73 -7.06 53.71
CA MET A 1 -41.41 -7.25 53.08
C MET A 1 -41.43 -7.84 51.64
N MET A 2 -42.57 -8.23 51.12
CA MET A 2 -42.65 -8.86 49.74
C MET A 2 -42.90 -7.86 48.58
N LYS A 3 -43.28 -6.62 48.83
CA LYS A 3 -43.55 -5.63 47.78
C LYS A 3 -42.30 -4.92 47.20
N VAL A 4 -41.20 -4.93 47.94
CA VAL A 4 -39.92 -4.28 47.48
C VAL A 4 -39.15 -5.15 46.51
N LEU A 5 -39.29 -6.47 46.58
CA LEU A 5 -38.58 -7.40 45.69
C LEU A 5 -39.15 -7.45 44.25
N ALA A 6 -40.46 -7.20 44.12
CA ALA A 6 -41.13 -7.22 42.82
C ALA A 6 -40.79 -5.98 41.95
N VAL A 7 -40.50 -4.84 42.56
CA VAL A 7 -40.13 -3.61 41.81
C VAL A 7 -38.68 -3.66 41.32
N LEU A 8 -37.77 -4.34 42.04
CA LEU A 8 -36.39 -4.51 41.61
C LEU A 8 -36.26 -5.48 40.41
N PHE A 9 -37.12 -6.50 40.35
CA PHE A 9 -37.11 -7.47 39.25
C PHE A 9 -37.64 -6.91 37.93
N VAL A 10 -38.62 -6.00 37.98
CA VAL A 10 -39.15 -5.34 36.77
C VAL A 10 -38.15 -4.30 36.23
N GLY A 11 -37.40 -3.62 37.12
CA GLY A 11 -36.34 -2.69 36.69
C GLY A 11 -35.16 -3.36 36.00
N VAL A 12 -34.79 -4.56 36.45
CA VAL A 12 -33.67 -5.34 35.83
C VAL A 12 -34.09 -5.94 34.49
N LEU A 13 -35.32 -6.42 34.34
CA LEU A 13 -35.81 -6.90 33.03
C LEU A 13 -36.00 -5.74 32.01
N GLY A 14 -36.31 -4.55 32.47
CA GLY A 14 -36.41 -3.35 31.63
C GLY A 14 -35.05 -2.91 31.07
N CYS A 15 -33.97 -3.01 31.84
CA CYS A 15 -32.61 -2.71 31.42
C CYS A 15 -32.05 -3.75 30.44
N LEU A 16 -32.42 -5.03 30.58
CA LEU A 16 -31.96 -6.07 29.66
C LEU A 16 -32.67 -6.01 28.28
N LYS A 17 -33.82 -5.40 28.17
CA LYS A 17 -34.49 -5.16 26.87
C LYS A 17 -33.93 -3.97 26.10
N GLY A 18 -33.23 -3.05 26.76
CA GLY A 18 -32.60 -1.90 26.11
C GLY A 18 -31.25 -2.21 25.40
N TYR A 19 -30.65 -3.37 25.65
CA TYR A 19 -29.35 -3.75 25.06
C TYR A 19 -29.46 -4.58 23.78
N ALA A 20 -30.64 -4.75 23.24
CA ALA A 20 -30.83 -5.35 21.92
C ALA A 20 -31.10 -4.29 20.85
N GLU A 21 -30.44 -3.14 20.91
CA GLU A 21 -30.27 -2.34 19.71
C GLU A 21 -29.45 -3.17 18.72
N LYS A 22 -30.12 -3.62 17.65
CA LYS A 22 -29.47 -4.35 16.57
C LYS A 22 -28.32 -3.49 16.08
N THR A 23 -27.08 -3.97 16.25
CA THR A 23 -25.91 -3.39 15.62
C THR A 23 -26.25 -3.05 14.17
N PRO A 24 -26.07 -1.81 13.72
CA PRO A 24 -26.47 -1.43 12.37
C PRO A 24 -25.77 -2.34 11.37
N LEU A 25 -26.55 -3.07 10.58
CA LEU A 25 -26.02 -3.96 9.56
C LEU A 25 -25.22 -3.13 8.55
N ILE A 26 -23.99 -3.55 8.26
CA ILE A 26 -23.24 -2.99 7.12
C ILE A 26 -23.93 -3.51 5.87
N SER A 27 -24.35 -2.62 4.98
CA SER A 27 -24.78 -2.97 3.64
C SER A 27 -23.66 -2.72 2.63
N LEU A 28 -23.53 -3.61 1.66
CA LEU A 28 -22.54 -3.49 0.60
C LEU A 28 -23.26 -3.45 -0.76
N LYS A 29 -23.04 -2.35 -1.49
CA LYS A 29 -23.42 -2.22 -2.89
C LYS A 29 -22.14 -2.24 -3.73
N VAL A 30 -22.09 -3.12 -4.73
CA VAL A 30 -21.03 -3.15 -5.75
C VAL A 30 -21.58 -2.46 -6.99
N GLU A 31 -20.86 -1.47 -7.49
CA GLU A 31 -21.24 -0.69 -8.66
C GLU A 31 -20.10 -0.61 -9.66
N GLN A 32 -20.39 -0.89 -10.93
CA GLN A 32 -19.44 -0.70 -12.02
C GLN A 32 -19.43 0.76 -12.43
N LEU A 33 -18.29 1.44 -12.26
CA LEU A 33 -18.15 2.86 -12.55
C LEU A 33 -17.81 3.15 -14.01
N THR A 34 -17.15 2.22 -14.72
CA THR A 34 -16.70 2.41 -16.10
C THR A 34 -17.03 1.19 -16.96
N SER A 35 -17.16 1.41 -18.27
CA SER A 35 -17.36 0.35 -19.27
C SER A 35 -16.61 0.71 -20.56
N GLY A 36 -16.50 -0.27 -21.48
CA GLY A 36 -15.86 -0.07 -22.78
C GLY A 36 -14.65 -0.98 -23.00
N LYS A 37 -13.82 -0.62 -24.00
CA LYS A 37 -12.71 -1.47 -24.46
C LYS A 37 -11.40 -1.26 -23.67
N LYS A 38 -11.28 -0.16 -22.95
CA LYS A 38 -10.09 0.17 -22.16
C LYS A 38 -10.16 -0.50 -20.78
N HIS A 39 -9.03 -0.83 -20.22
CA HIS A 39 -8.90 -1.25 -18.84
C HIS A 39 -8.66 -0.03 -17.95
N HIS A 40 -9.39 0.03 -16.83
CA HIS A 40 -9.25 1.08 -15.82
C HIS A 40 -8.87 0.44 -14.48
N PHE A 41 -7.79 0.88 -13.86
CA PHE A 41 -7.35 0.36 -12.58
C PHE A 41 -6.56 1.42 -11.79
N PHE A 42 -6.56 1.28 -10.48
CA PHE A 42 -5.76 2.15 -9.60
C PHE A 42 -4.33 1.63 -9.44
N GLY A 43 -4.18 0.33 -9.39
CA GLY A 43 -2.94 -0.37 -9.10
C GLY A 43 -3.00 -1.02 -7.72
N TYR A 44 -1.87 -1.04 -7.03
CA TYR A 44 -1.75 -1.68 -5.73
C TYR A 44 -2.35 -0.83 -4.61
N ILE A 45 -3.31 -1.38 -3.86
CA ILE A 45 -4.04 -0.71 -2.77
C ILE A 45 -3.72 -1.26 -1.38
N GLY A 46 -2.81 -2.21 -1.24
CA GLY A 46 -2.42 -2.81 0.04
C GLY A 46 -1.38 -2.01 0.82
N GLN A 47 -1.31 -0.69 0.61
CA GLN A 47 -0.41 0.18 1.34
C GLN A 47 -1.20 1.20 2.15
N CYS A 48 -0.66 1.57 3.31
CA CYS A 48 -1.27 2.55 4.18
C CYS A 48 -1.67 3.80 3.39
N GLN A 49 -2.95 4.14 3.43
CA GLN A 49 -3.54 5.33 2.78
C GLN A 49 -3.48 5.36 1.24
N THR A 50 -3.14 4.28 0.56
CA THR A 50 -3.36 4.17 -0.88
C THR A 50 -4.81 3.85 -1.16
N ILE A 51 -5.62 4.87 -1.32
CA ILE A 51 -7.04 4.77 -1.69
C ILE A 51 -7.28 5.53 -3.00
N PRO A 52 -8.15 5.02 -3.89
CA PRO A 52 -8.40 5.68 -5.16
C PRO A 52 -9.24 6.97 -5.03
N TRP A 53 -10.01 7.14 -3.93
CA TRP A 53 -10.88 8.29 -3.72
C TRP A 53 -10.14 9.48 -3.14
N ASN A 54 -10.47 10.69 -3.64
CA ASN A 54 -10.09 11.93 -2.96
C ASN A 54 -10.86 12.09 -1.62
N ALA A 55 -10.56 13.12 -0.84
CA ALA A 55 -11.12 13.26 0.51
C ALA A 55 -12.65 13.35 0.53
N SER A 56 -13.29 14.00 -0.44
CA SER A 56 -14.77 14.06 -0.55
C SER A 56 -15.41 12.80 -1.16
N GLY A 57 -14.63 11.88 -1.73
CA GLY A 57 -15.14 10.74 -2.48
C GLY A 57 -15.67 11.08 -3.89
N ARG A 58 -15.54 12.33 -4.33
CA ARG A 58 -16.01 12.76 -5.65
C ARG A 58 -15.18 12.21 -6.81
N TYR A 59 -13.86 12.23 -6.66
CA TYR A 59 -12.94 11.78 -7.71
C TYR A 59 -12.34 10.43 -7.38
N VAL A 60 -12.38 9.50 -8.35
CA VAL A 60 -11.72 8.20 -8.29
C VAL A 60 -10.55 8.22 -9.28
N LEU A 61 -9.33 8.17 -8.76
CA LEU A 61 -8.09 8.23 -9.53
C LEU A 61 -7.75 6.86 -10.13
N GLY A 62 -7.15 6.83 -11.34
CA GLY A 62 -6.74 5.59 -11.97
C GLY A 62 -5.87 5.77 -13.22
N LEU A 63 -5.48 4.62 -13.75
CA LEU A 63 -4.79 4.45 -15.04
C LEU A 63 -5.74 3.84 -16.06
N GLU A 64 -5.72 4.40 -17.28
CA GLU A 64 -6.39 3.86 -18.46
C GLU A 64 -5.34 3.26 -19.40
N ILE A 65 -5.50 1.99 -19.76
CA ILE A 65 -4.60 1.24 -20.64
C ILE A 65 -5.38 0.40 -21.65
N ASP A 66 -4.69 0.02 -22.73
CA ASP A 66 -5.27 -0.85 -23.77
C ASP A 66 -5.17 -2.33 -23.43
N ARG A 67 -4.11 -2.73 -22.73
CA ARG A 67 -3.79 -4.13 -22.44
C ARG A 67 -3.27 -4.28 -21.01
N ILE A 68 -3.74 -5.33 -20.32
CA ILE A 68 -3.35 -5.67 -18.94
C ILE A 68 -2.68 -7.05 -18.82
N ASP A 69 -2.61 -7.78 -19.93
CA ASP A 69 -2.15 -9.16 -20.00
C ASP A 69 -0.62 -9.32 -20.10
N ARG A 70 0.11 -8.20 -20.24
CA ARG A 70 1.57 -8.15 -20.33
C ARG A 70 2.14 -6.89 -19.68
N MET A 71 3.45 -6.91 -19.47
CA MET A 71 4.18 -5.68 -19.10
C MET A 71 4.16 -4.68 -20.28
N PRO A 72 4.12 -3.36 -20.01
CA PRO A 72 4.18 -2.36 -21.07
C PRO A 72 5.53 -2.39 -21.82
N ASN A 73 5.51 -1.97 -23.07
CA ASN A 73 6.73 -1.63 -23.76
C ASN A 73 7.35 -0.35 -23.15
N PRO A 74 8.66 -0.13 -23.33
CA PRO A 74 9.35 1.02 -22.73
C PRO A 74 8.76 2.40 -23.09
N ASP A 75 8.23 2.53 -24.29
CA ASP A 75 7.61 3.74 -24.84
C ASP A 75 6.08 3.79 -24.67
N GLU A 76 5.48 2.77 -24.06
CA GLU A 76 4.04 2.66 -23.89
C GLU A 76 3.58 3.42 -22.64
N ALA A 77 2.97 4.59 -22.86
CA ALA A 77 2.41 5.39 -21.80
C ALA A 77 1.02 4.90 -21.38
N SER A 78 0.75 4.94 -20.08
CA SER A 78 -0.61 4.89 -19.54
C SER A 78 -1.20 6.28 -19.38
N THR A 79 -2.52 6.42 -19.52
CA THR A 79 -3.21 7.67 -19.25
C THR A 79 -3.63 7.76 -17.78
N VAL A 80 -3.21 8.81 -17.10
CA VAL A 80 -3.69 9.17 -15.76
C VAL A 80 -5.04 9.84 -15.89
N PHE A 81 -6.05 9.37 -15.17
CA PHE A 81 -7.40 9.92 -15.23
C PHE A 81 -8.07 9.97 -13.86
N VAL A 82 -9.15 10.71 -13.75
CA VAL A 82 -10.11 10.61 -12.64
C VAL A 82 -11.51 10.32 -13.19
N ILE A 83 -12.31 9.59 -12.43
CA ILE A 83 -13.76 9.48 -12.61
C ILE A 83 -14.40 10.55 -11.73
N ASP A 84 -15.18 11.46 -12.32
CA ASP A 84 -16.01 12.41 -11.58
C ASP A 84 -17.37 11.76 -11.28
N THR A 85 -17.52 11.24 -10.07
CA THR A 85 -18.77 10.58 -9.63
C THR A 85 -19.94 11.57 -9.50
N GLY A 86 -19.64 12.85 -9.29
CA GLY A 86 -20.64 13.93 -9.30
C GLY A 86 -21.14 14.32 -10.69
N GLN A 87 -20.51 13.81 -11.77
CA GLN A 87 -20.91 14.03 -13.15
C GLN A 87 -21.19 12.71 -13.88
N ASN A 88 -22.02 11.85 -13.32
CA ASN A 88 -22.41 10.57 -13.89
C ASN A 88 -21.21 9.70 -14.32
N ASN A 89 -20.24 9.56 -13.43
CA ASN A 89 -19.01 8.78 -13.61
C ASN A 89 -18.19 9.21 -14.86
N LYS A 90 -18.18 10.49 -15.18
CA LYS A 90 -17.43 11.03 -16.32
C LYS A 90 -15.93 10.82 -16.14
N ILE A 91 -15.30 10.19 -17.13
CA ILE A 91 -13.84 10.05 -17.18
C ILE A 91 -13.21 11.35 -17.64
N VAL A 92 -12.29 11.89 -16.84
CA VAL A 92 -11.49 13.08 -17.15
C VAL A 92 -10.03 12.68 -17.24
N ARG A 93 -9.47 12.66 -18.46
CA ARG A 93 -8.06 12.35 -18.70
C ARG A 93 -7.20 13.55 -18.37
N LEU A 94 -6.14 13.33 -17.61
CA LEU A 94 -5.34 14.39 -16.97
C LEU A 94 -3.93 14.48 -17.53
N ASP A 95 -3.23 13.34 -17.60
CA ASP A 95 -1.80 13.28 -17.90
C ASP A 95 -1.43 11.88 -18.45
N LYS A 96 -0.15 11.68 -18.72
CA LYS A 96 0.41 10.38 -19.12
C LYS A 96 1.59 10.02 -18.23
N THR A 97 1.84 8.71 -18.07
CA THR A 97 3.05 8.21 -17.40
C THR A 97 3.66 7.03 -18.15
N HIS A 98 4.98 6.96 -18.19
CA HIS A 98 5.77 5.82 -18.66
C HIS A 98 6.33 4.96 -17.51
N ALA A 99 6.03 5.34 -16.25
CA ALA A 99 6.39 4.56 -15.07
C ALA A 99 5.16 3.84 -14.53
N TRP A 100 4.80 2.71 -15.16
CA TRP A 100 3.66 1.92 -14.73
C TRP A 100 3.86 0.42 -14.99
N ASN A 101 3.12 -0.39 -14.27
CA ASN A 101 3.00 -1.82 -14.52
C ASN A 101 1.58 -2.32 -14.13
N PRO A 102 1.12 -3.47 -14.70
CA PRO A 102 -0.24 -3.97 -14.45
C PRO A 102 -0.52 -4.36 -13.01
N GLN A 103 0.51 -4.63 -12.19
CA GLN A 103 0.33 -5.06 -10.81
C GLN A 103 0.22 -3.90 -9.82
N GLN A 104 1.08 -2.88 -9.95
CA GLN A 104 1.20 -1.82 -8.95
C GLN A 104 0.81 -0.44 -9.49
N GLY A 105 0.42 -0.35 -10.77
CA GLY A 105 0.13 0.94 -11.38
C GLY A 105 1.36 1.85 -11.42
N THR A 106 1.19 3.08 -11.01
CA THR A 106 2.23 4.12 -10.96
C THR A 106 2.44 4.70 -9.54
N MET A 107 2.06 3.97 -8.50
CA MET A 107 2.16 4.37 -7.09
C MET A 107 1.42 5.68 -6.81
N PHE A 108 0.12 5.68 -7.05
CA PHE A 108 -0.74 6.81 -6.74
C PHE A 108 -0.90 7.04 -5.24
N TYR A 109 -0.85 8.32 -4.83
CA TYR A 109 -1.20 8.77 -3.48
C TYR A 109 -1.87 10.14 -3.56
N TRP A 110 -3.04 10.31 -2.94
CA TRP A 110 -3.57 11.65 -2.70
C TRP A 110 -2.64 12.39 -1.75
N ASN A 111 -2.39 13.68 -2.02
CA ASN A 111 -1.58 14.51 -1.14
C ASN A 111 -2.34 14.78 0.17
N PRO A 112 -1.89 14.28 1.32
CA PRO A 112 -2.65 14.41 2.57
C PRO A 112 -2.96 15.85 2.96
N LEU A 113 -2.10 16.81 2.56
CA LEU A 113 -2.30 18.24 2.83
C LEU A 113 -3.31 18.91 1.88
N LYS A 114 -3.62 18.29 0.73
CA LYS A 114 -4.56 18.77 -0.28
C LYS A 114 -5.28 17.61 -0.96
N ALA A 115 -5.85 16.71 -0.17
CA ALA A 115 -6.42 15.46 -0.62
C ALA A 115 -7.69 15.59 -1.49
N GLU A 116 -8.22 16.80 -1.66
CA GLU A 116 -9.29 17.08 -2.61
C GLU A 116 -8.79 17.23 -4.04
N THR A 117 -7.59 17.80 -4.23
CA THR A 117 -7.18 18.32 -5.52
C THR A 117 -5.79 17.90 -5.99
N GLN A 118 -4.94 17.38 -5.10
CA GLN A 118 -3.58 17.02 -5.46
C GLN A 118 -3.28 15.55 -5.21
N PHE A 119 -2.51 14.95 -6.13
CA PHE A 119 -2.05 13.57 -5.99
C PHE A 119 -0.64 13.39 -6.56
N PHE A 120 0.05 12.37 -6.03
CA PHE A 120 1.35 11.93 -6.49
C PHE A 120 1.21 10.72 -7.43
N PHE A 121 2.13 10.62 -8.38
CA PHE A 121 2.37 9.42 -9.19
C PHE A 121 3.83 9.41 -9.67
N ASN A 122 4.32 8.26 -10.11
CA ASN A 122 5.64 8.19 -10.73
C ASN A 122 5.54 8.37 -12.24
N ASP A 123 6.60 8.94 -12.82
CA ASP A 123 6.80 8.96 -14.26
C ASP A 123 8.26 8.64 -14.58
N ARG A 124 8.55 8.36 -15.83
CA ARG A 124 9.87 8.00 -16.33
C ARG A 124 10.18 8.74 -17.62
N ASP A 125 11.35 9.33 -17.68
CA ASP A 125 11.88 9.87 -18.92
C ASP A 125 12.23 8.71 -19.90
N VAL A 126 11.62 8.71 -21.07
CA VAL A 126 11.74 7.62 -22.04
C VAL A 126 13.17 7.52 -22.58
N LYS A 127 13.89 8.64 -22.75
CA LYS A 127 15.24 8.66 -23.33
C LYS A 127 16.31 8.21 -22.35
N THR A 128 16.18 8.62 -21.10
CA THR A 128 17.22 8.37 -20.07
C THR A 128 16.88 7.22 -19.14
N GLY A 129 15.64 6.76 -19.11
CA GLY A 129 15.16 5.76 -18.16
C GLY A 129 14.98 6.30 -16.72
N LYS A 130 15.29 7.58 -16.45
CA LYS A 130 15.24 8.15 -15.12
C LYS A 130 13.79 8.24 -14.62
N VAL A 131 13.53 7.61 -13.47
CA VAL A 131 12.24 7.68 -12.78
C VAL A 131 12.22 8.91 -11.88
N PHE A 132 11.06 9.53 -11.77
CA PHE A 132 10.82 10.67 -10.89
C PHE A 132 9.38 10.66 -10.40
N THR A 133 9.10 11.41 -9.33
CA THR A 133 7.76 11.55 -8.76
C THR A 133 7.14 12.86 -9.19
N VAL A 134 5.88 12.80 -9.62
CA VAL A 134 5.08 13.96 -10.04
C VAL A 134 4.07 14.29 -8.96
N LEU A 135 3.89 15.57 -8.66
CA LEU A 135 2.74 16.13 -7.94
C LEU A 135 1.84 16.84 -8.96
N TYR A 136 0.63 16.34 -9.14
CA TYR A 136 -0.37 16.89 -10.06
C TYR A 136 -1.46 17.63 -9.28
N ASP A 137 -1.98 18.70 -9.86
CA ASP A 137 -3.05 19.51 -9.28
C ASP A 137 -4.26 19.56 -10.23
N LEU A 138 -5.40 19.03 -9.78
CA LEU A 138 -6.65 18.94 -10.55
C LEU A 138 -7.25 20.31 -10.90
N GLU A 139 -7.17 21.28 -9.97
CA GLU A 139 -7.72 22.63 -10.20
C GLU A 139 -6.88 23.37 -11.25
N LYS A 140 -5.54 23.25 -11.13
CA LYS A 140 -4.60 23.85 -12.08
C LYS A 140 -4.47 23.05 -13.38
N LYS A 141 -4.95 21.80 -13.40
CA LYS A 141 -4.89 20.85 -14.52
C LYS A 141 -3.46 20.67 -15.07
N LYS A 142 -2.47 20.58 -14.16
CA LYS A 142 -1.06 20.44 -14.53
C LYS A 142 -0.22 19.83 -13.43
N ARG A 143 0.95 19.36 -13.81
CA ARG A 143 2.05 19.03 -12.88
C ARG A 143 2.47 20.32 -12.18
N VAL A 144 2.46 20.33 -10.86
CA VAL A 144 2.89 21.48 -10.05
C VAL A 144 4.28 21.30 -9.47
N HIS A 145 4.76 20.06 -9.38
CA HIS A 145 6.13 19.76 -9.03
C HIS A 145 6.56 18.41 -9.61
N GLU A 146 7.85 18.28 -9.92
CA GLU A 146 8.51 17.04 -10.30
C GLU A 146 9.77 16.85 -9.45
N TYR A 147 9.79 15.76 -8.66
CA TYR A 147 10.93 15.41 -7.80
C TYR A 147 11.93 14.59 -8.63
N ARG A 148 12.88 15.29 -9.25
CA ARG A 148 13.90 14.72 -10.14
C ARG A 148 15.27 14.75 -9.50
N TYR A 149 16.03 13.66 -9.64
CA TYR A 149 17.37 13.52 -9.10
C TYR A 149 18.26 12.88 -10.17
N ASP A 150 19.23 13.64 -10.66
CA ASP A 150 20.07 13.20 -11.78
C ASP A 150 21.06 12.12 -11.43
N ASP A 151 21.62 12.15 -10.22
CA ASP A 151 22.62 11.22 -9.69
C ASP A 151 22.03 9.90 -9.23
N SER A 152 20.81 9.92 -8.73
CA SER A 152 20.14 8.78 -8.13
C SER A 152 18.62 8.90 -8.33
N PRO A 153 18.13 8.67 -9.56
CA PRO A 153 16.71 8.75 -9.91
C PRO A 153 15.89 7.72 -9.13
N ILE A 154 14.89 8.19 -8.41
CA ILE A 154 13.99 7.41 -7.57
C ILE A 154 12.54 7.81 -7.83
N GLY A 155 11.62 6.88 -7.59
CA GLY A 155 10.19 7.14 -7.57
C GLY A 155 9.61 6.93 -6.17
N ASN A 156 8.45 7.53 -5.87
CA ASN A 156 7.78 7.31 -4.61
C ASN A 156 7.34 5.85 -4.46
N GLY A 157 7.44 5.33 -3.25
CA GLY A 157 6.97 4.02 -2.83
C GLY A 157 6.05 4.08 -1.61
N GLY A 158 5.77 5.29 -1.10
CA GLY A 158 4.88 5.50 0.03
C GLY A 158 4.92 6.93 0.54
N VAL A 159 3.77 7.59 0.67
CA VAL A 159 3.64 8.98 1.14
C VAL A 159 3.27 8.97 2.62
N ALA A 160 3.88 9.85 3.40
CA ALA A 160 3.61 10.04 4.81
C ALA A 160 2.19 10.59 5.04
N ALA A 161 1.52 10.10 6.08
CA ALA A 161 0.14 10.46 6.40
C ALA A 161 -0.06 11.94 6.73
N ASP A 162 0.98 12.57 7.24
CA ASP A 162 1.02 14.00 7.53
C ASP A 162 1.42 14.89 6.33
N GLY A 163 1.72 14.27 5.18
CA GLY A 163 2.14 14.97 3.96
C GLY A 163 3.53 15.61 4.06
N SER A 164 4.34 15.26 5.04
CA SER A 164 5.69 15.84 5.22
C SER A 164 6.71 15.28 4.24
N ALA A 165 6.62 13.97 3.94
CA ALA A 165 7.62 13.26 3.17
C ALA A 165 7.03 12.11 2.34
N PHE A 166 7.84 11.58 1.42
CA PHE A 166 7.60 10.26 0.83
C PHE A 166 8.88 9.41 0.86
N LEU A 167 8.71 8.11 0.87
CA LEU A 167 9.80 7.17 0.68
C LEU A 167 10.06 6.95 -0.81
N GLY A 168 11.32 7.04 -1.21
CA GLY A 168 11.73 6.83 -2.60
C GLY A 168 12.62 5.60 -2.74
N ILE A 169 12.45 4.86 -3.83
CA ILE A 169 13.27 3.69 -4.15
C ILE A 169 13.75 3.72 -5.61
N ASN A 170 14.81 2.96 -5.88
CA ASN A 170 15.34 2.72 -7.22
C ASN A 170 14.45 1.70 -7.97
N TYR A 171 13.50 2.20 -8.75
CA TYR A 171 12.61 1.34 -9.56
C TYR A 171 13.32 0.62 -10.70
N GLY A 172 14.47 1.12 -11.16
CA GLY A 172 15.32 0.44 -12.10
C GLY A 172 15.94 -0.84 -11.52
N ARG A 173 16.45 -0.75 -10.27
CA ARG A 173 16.94 -1.92 -9.53
C ARG A 173 15.82 -2.93 -9.28
N LEU A 174 14.64 -2.43 -8.89
CA LEU A 174 13.46 -3.28 -8.71
C LEU A 174 13.07 -3.97 -10.02
N ALA A 175 13.03 -3.26 -11.14
CA ALA A 175 12.71 -3.84 -12.45
C ALA A 175 13.73 -4.91 -12.90
N ARG A 176 15.01 -4.65 -12.70
CA ARG A 176 16.08 -5.62 -13.06
C ARG A 176 16.00 -6.92 -12.24
N LEU A 177 15.67 -6.84 -10.96
CA LEU A 177 15.65 -7.99 -10.05
C LEU A 177 14.25 -8.63 -9.93
N ARG A 178 13.19 -7.88 -10.24
CA ARG A 178 11.80 -8.34 -10.26
C ARG A 178 10.94 -7.45 -11.16
N LEU A 179 10.98 -7.68 -12.45
CA LEU A 179 10.34 -6.85 -13.48
C LEU A 179 8.86 -6.56 -13.21
N VAL A 180 8.10 -7.55 -12.76
CA VAL A 180 6.64 -7.45 -12.56
C VAL A 180 6.22 -6.34 -11.58
N THR A 181 7.11 -5.87 -10.72
CA THR A 181 6.85 -4.79 -9.74
C THR A 181 7.66 -3.53 -9.99
N GLY A 182 8.53 -3.53 -10.99
CA GLY A 182 9.30 -2.38 -11.42
C GLY A 182 8.69 -1.72 -12.66
N TYR A 183 9.42 -0.77 -13.23
CA TYR A 183 9.04 -0.12 -14.49
C TYR A 183 10.01 -0.55 -15.60
N PRO A 184 9.52 -1.05 -16.75
CA PRO A 184 10.39 -1.46 -17.85
C PRO A 184 11.35 -0.34 -18.27
N GLU A 185 12.61 -0.71 -18.53
CA GLU A 185 13.70 0.23 -18.92
C GLU A 185 13.93 1.41 -17.96
N ALA A 186 13.49 1.29 -16.71
CA ALA A 186 13.90 2.24 -15.68
C ALA A 186 15.41 2.08 -15.43
N LEU A 187 16.12 3.22 -15.32
CA LEU A 187 17.55 3.26 -15.08
C LEU A 187 17.89 2.72 -13.69
N ASP A 188 18.62 1.59 -13.64
CA ASP A 188 19.28 1.12 -12.42
C ASP A 188 20.69 1.72 -12.36
N TRP A 189 20.82 2.83 -11.66
CA TRP A 189 22.07 3.56 -11.52
C TRP A 189 23.10 2.89 -10.58
N SER A 190 22.65 1.87 -9.82
CA SER A 190 23.49 1.08 -8.91
C SER A 190 23.70 -0.37 -9.39
N ARG A 191 23.47 -0.65 -10.69
CA ARG A 191 23.40 -2.01 -11.25
C ARG A 191 24.68 -2.85 -11.05
N ASP A 192 25.84 -2.20 -11.02
CA ASP A 192 27.14 -2.87 -10.94
C ASP A 192 27.53 -3.25 -9.49
N GLU A 193 26.75 -2.79 -8.50
CA GLU A 193 26.96 -3.10 -7.11
C GLU A 193 25.89 -4.06 -6.56
N ILE A 194 26.36 -5.15 -5.95
CA ILE A 194 25.47 -6.13 -5.29
C ILE A 194 24.76 -5.50 -4.09
N ALA A 195 25.51 -4.79 -3.24
CA ALA A 195 25.04 -4.11 -2.05
C ALA A 195 25.58 -2.66 -1.98
N PRO A 196 25.03 -1.75 -2.78
CA PRO A 196 25.49 -0.37 -2.83
C PRO A 196 25.30 0.36 -1.49
N LYS A 197 26.27 1.22 -1.15
CA LYS A 197 26.21 2.05 0.06
C LYS A 197 25.38 3.33 -0.12
N ASN A 198 25.12 3.72 -1.34
CA ASN A 198 24.45 4.95 -1.75
C ASN A 198 23.06 4.74 -2.34
N ASP A 199 22.57 3.48 -2.42
CA ASP A 199 21.23 3.10 -2.85
C ASP A 199 20.49 2.31 -1.76
N GLY A 200 19.16 2.40 -1.74
CA GLY A 200 18.30 1.77 -0.74
C GLY A 200 16.93 2.45 -0.67
N ILE A 201 16.50 2.80 0.53
CA ILE A 201 15.31 3.65 0.75
C ILE A 201 15.79 5.08 1.02
N PHE A 202 15.24 6.01 0.28
CA PHE A 202 15.38 7.45 0.54
C PHE A 202 14.12 7.98 1.20
N ILE A 203 14.26 9.02 2.01
CA ILE A 203 13.17 9.86 2.45
C ILE A 203 13.32 11.24 1.80
N VAL A 204 12.25 11.72 1.20
CA VAL A 204 12.18 12.98 0.46
C VAL A 204 11.24 13.91 1.18
N ASP A 205 11.71 15.06 1.59
CA ASP A 205 10.89 16.15 2.12
C ASP A 205 10.04 16.76 0.98
N ILE A 206 8.72 16.68 1.11
CA ILE A 206 7.79 17.09 0.03
C ILE A 206 7.87 18.61 -0.22
N LYS A 207 8.05 19.39 0.82
CA LYS A 207 8.08 20.87 0.72
C LYS A 207 9.35 21.38 0.02
N THR A 208 10.50 20.79 0.31
CA THR A 208 11.79 21.27 -0.17
C THR A 208 12.36 20.46 -1.32
N GLY A 209 11.87 19.25 -1.56
CA GLY A 209 12.41 18.28 -2.51
C GLY A 209 13.76 17.71 -2.07
N LYS A 210 14.25 18.00 -0.87
CA LYS A 210 15.53 17.45 -0.37
C LYS A 210 15.36 15.97 -0.03
N LYS A 211 16.27 15.14 -0.54
CA LYS A 211 16.32 13.71 -0.23
C LYS A 211 17.49 13.39 0.69
N ARG A 212 17.35 12.38 1.53
CA ARG A 212 18.43 11.70 2.24
C ARG A 212 18.24 10.20 2.19
N LEU A 213 19.33 9.46 2.21
CA LEU A 213 19.29 8.00 2.32
C LEU A 213 18.84 7.62 3.73
N LEU A 214 17.78 6.82 3.84
CA LEU A 214 17.24 6.35 5.11
C LEU A 214 17.96 5.07 5.55
N VAL A 215 18.10 4.10 4.63
CA VAL A 215 18.85 2.87 4.81
C VAL A 215 19.42 2.41 3.47
N SER A 216 20.68 1.99 3.47
CA SER A 216 21.37 1.50 2.27
C SER A 216 21.21 -0.02 2.09
N TYR A 217 21.37 -0.50 0.85
CA TYR A 217 21.48 -1.94 0.60
C TYR A 217 22.68 -2.57 1.30
N ARG A 218 23.76 -1.81 1.52
CA ARG A 218 24.92 -2.28 2.30
C ARG A 218 24.54 -2.57 3.76
N GLN A 219 23.87 -1.65 4.43
CA GLN A 219 23.39 -1.86 5.80
C GLN A 219 22.44 -3.05 5.90
N LEU A 220 21.56 -3.23 4.90
CA LEU A 220 20.65 -4.37 4.84
C LEU A 220 21.38 -5.70 4.61
N ASP A 221 22.39 -5.73 3.73
CA ASP A 221 23.24 -6.90 3.50
C ASP A 221 24.03 -7.28 4.75
N GLU A 222 24.62 -6.31 5.42
CA GLU A 222 25.35 -6.52 6.68
C GLU A 222 24.44 -7.07 7.77
N ALA A 223 23.24 -6.52 7.94
CA ALA A 223 22.25 -7.03 8.91
C ALA A 223 21.76 -8.44 8.57
N LEU A 224 21.57 -8.77 7.29
CA LEU A 224 21.23 -10.13 6.86
C LEU A 224 22.37 -11.11 7.15
N LYS A 225 23.63 -10.74 6.89
CA LYS A 225 24.82 -11.58 7.14
C LYS A 225 25.11 -11.77 8.62
N GLN A 226 24.86 -10.78 9.47
CA GLN A 226 24.93 -10.96 10.93
C GLN A 226 23.97 -12.03 11.41
N ARG A 227 22.82 -12.18 10.76
CA ARG A 227 21.81 -13.16 11.11
C ARG A 227 22.03 -14.53 10.47
N ASN A 228 22.50 -14.55 9.23
CA ASN A 228 22.88 -15.73 8.47
C ASN A 228 24.15 -15.46 7.67
N PRO A 229 25.36 -15.78 8.22
CA PRO A 229 26.64 -15.51 7.56
C PRO A 229 26.80 -16.20 6.20
N GLU A 230 26.14 -17.33 6.01
CA GLU A 230 26.22 -18.12 4.77
C GLU A 230 25.28 -17.64 3.66
N ILE A 231 24.45 -16.60 3.90
CA ILE A 231 23.47 -16.12 2.94
C ILE A 231 24.13 -15.58 1.67
N LYS A 232 23.70 -16.08 0.52
CA LYS A 232 24.23 -15.72 -0.79
C LYS A 232 23.17 -15.08 -1.66
N HIS A 233 23.46 -13.88 -2.19
CA HIS A 233 22.58 -13.21 -3.15
C HIS A 233 23.36 -12.51 -4.24
N ARG A 234 22.69 -12.20 -5.36
CA ARG A 234 23.22 -11.48 -6.52
C ARG A 234 22.68 -10.05 -6.63
N GLY A 235 22.10 -9.58 -5.54
CA GLY A 235 21.52 -8.26 -5.36
C GLY A 235 20.23 -8.33 -4.55
N LEU A 236 20.02 -7.29 -3.74
CA LEU A 236 18.81 -7.08 -2.96
C LEU A 236 17.96 -6.02 -3.64
N PHE A 237 16.66 -6.15 -3.50
CA PHE A 237 15.68 -5.12 -3.84
C PHE A 237 14.70 -4.91 -2.70
N ILE A 238 14.10 -3.73 -2.65
CA ILE A 238 13.12 -3.36 -1.64
C ILE A 238 11.75 -3.29 -2.32
N ASN A 239 10.74 -3.79 -1.62
CA ASN A 239 9.36 -3.73 -2.06
C ASN A 239 8.45 -3.42 -0.87
N HIS A 240 7.29 -2.78 -1.11
CA HIS A 240 6.29 -2.42 -0.10
C HIS A 240 6.86 -1.53 1.01
N THR A 241 7.22 -0.29 0.67
CA THR A 241 7.67 0.71 1.64
C THR A 241 6.46 1.39 2.30
N LEU A 242 6.01 0.84 3.43
CA LEU A 242 4.78 1.22 4.11
C LEU A 242 5.08 2.18 5.26
N LEU A 243 4.73 3.45 5.13
CA LEU A 243 4.77 4.40 6.24
C LEU A 243 3.57 4.19 7.17
N ASN A 244 3.80 4.24 8.47
CA ASN A 244 2.73 4.15 9.45
C ASN A 244 1.89 5.43 9.49
N ARG A 245 0.73 5.37 10.18
CA ARG A 245 -0.21 6.49 10.30
C ARG A 245 0.34 7.68 11.07
N LYS A 246 1.42 7.50 11.86
CA LYS A 246 2.14 8.59 12.56
C LYS A 246 3.24 9.21 11.73
N SER A 247 3.55 8.67 10.55
CA SER A 247 4.62 9.13 9.67
C SER A 247 6.06 9.02 10.26
N ASP A 248 6.22 8.24 11.32
CA ASP A 248 7.48 8.11 12.07
C ASP A 248 8.21 6.77 11.85
N ARG A 249 7.56 5.80 11.17
CA ARG A 249 8.13 4.47 10.93
C ARG A 249 7.77 3.91 9.56
N ALA A 250 8.73 3.28 8.91
CA ALA A 250 8.56 2.49 7.70
C ALA A 250 8.64 0.99 7.99
N TYR A 251 7.76 0.20 7.37
CA TYR A 251 7.85 -1.26 7.26
C TYR A 251 8.03 -1.62 5.80
N PHE A 252 8.93 -2.53 5.48
CA PHE A 252 9.27 -2.88 4.11
C PHE A 252 9.83 -4.30 4.00
N PHE A 253 9.91 -4.82 2.79
CA PHE A 253 10.51 -6.13 2.53
C PHE A 253 11.83 -5.98 1.78
N VAL A 254 12.87 -6.59 2.32
CA VAL A 254 14.15 -6.83 1.63
C VAL A 254 14.07 -8.19 0.96
N ARG A 255 14.29 -8.23 -0.34
CA ARG A 255 14.11 -9.42 -1.17
C ARG A 255 15.30 -9.66 -2.08
N GLY A 256 15.56 -10.93 -2.39
CA GLY A 256 16.59 -11.38 -3.33
C GLY A 256 16.29 -12.79 -3.82
N GLY A 257 16.94 -13.23 -4.91
CA GLY A 257 16.76 -14.58 -5.47
C GLY A 257 15.38 -14.83 -6.08
N TRP A 258 14.69 -13.76 -6.57
CA TRP A 258 13.39 -13.83 -7.22
C TRP A 258 13.53 -13.77 -8.74
N SER A 259 12.49 -14.21 -9.48
CA SER A 259 12.43 -14.10 -10.95
C SER A 259 13.61 -14.73 -11.68
N GLY A 260 14.11 -15.89 -11.18
CA GLY A 260 15.23 -16.61 -11.78
C GLY A 260 16.62 -16.03 -11.50
N THR A 261 16.75 -14.99 -10.69
CA THR A 261 18.05 -14.53 -10.21
C THR A 261 18.71 -15.59 -9.32
N LYS A 262 20.03 -15.81 -9.51
CA LYS A 262 20.79 -16.78 -8.70
C LYS A 262 20.92 -16.32 -7.25
N GLY A 263 21.09 -17.27 -6.32
CA GLY A 263 21.26 -17.04 -4.89
C GLY A 263 20.05 -17.49 -4.07
N ASP A 264 20.16 -17.32 -2.76
CA ASP A 264 19.12 -17.70 -1.82
C ASP A 264 17.87 -16.82 -1.99
N LYS A 265 16.71 -17.45 -1.84
CA LYS A 265 15.44 -16.70 -1.83
C LYS A 265 15.29 -15.93 -0.53
N ILE A 266 15.50 -14.64 -0.59
CA ILE A 266 15.36 -13.72 0.54
C ILE A 266 13.98 -13.07 0.50
N ASN A 267 13.28 -13.06 1.61
CA ASN A 267 12.03 -12.35 1.83
C ASN A 267 11.97 -11.90 3.29
N MET A 268 12.74 -10.88 3.62
CA MET A 268 12.96 -10.42 4.99
C MET A 268 12.12 -9.16 5.27
N PRO A 269 11.13 -9.24 6.17
CA PRO A 269 10.42 -8.07 6.65
C PRO A 269 11.35 -7.22 7.53
N CYS A 270 11.32 -5.93 7.30
CA CYS A 270 12.13 -4.96 8.04
C CYS A 270 11.30 -3.77 8.48
N SER A 271 11.74 -3.08 9.53
CA SER A 271 11.24 -1.76 9.90
C SER A 271 12.38 -0.83 10.29
N ILE A 272 12.14 0.48 10.14
CA ILE A 272 13.08 1.54 10.48
C ILE A 272 12.29 2.82 10.82
N HIS A 273 12.80 3.63 11.75
CA HIS A 273 12.24 4.96 11.99
C HIS A 273 12.58 5.93 10.84
N THR A 274 11.72 6.91 10.61
CA THR A 274 11.93 7.91 9.54
C THR A 274 13.13 8.82 9.77
N ASP A 275 13.71 8.84 10.96
CA ASP A 275 15.00 9.49 11.26
C ASP A 275 16.22 8.65 10.85
N GLY A 276 16.03 7.35 10.54
CA GLY A 276 17.08 6.39 10.17
C GLY A 276 17.53 5.49 11.31
N SER A 277 16.99 5.66 12.51
CA SER A 277 17.30 4.82 13.67
C SER A 277 16.48 3.53 13.70
N GLY A 278 16.91 2.56 14.50
CA GLY A 278 16.08 1.39 14.84
C GLY A 278 15.84 0.41 13.69
N LEU A 279 16.77 0.25 12.75
CA LEU A 279 16.67 -0.80 11.72
C LEU A 279 16.48 -2.16 12.39
N THR A 280 15.39 -2.81 12.08
CA THR A 280 15.00 -4.09 12.66
C THR A 280 14.62 -5.07 11.56
N LEU A 281 15.19 -6.28 11.60
CA LEU A 281 14.78 -7.43 10.81
C LEU A 281 13.80 -8.26 11.66
N HIS A 282 12.63 -8.58 11.09
CA HIS A 282 11.59 -9.33 11.78
C HIS A 282 11.66 -10.83 11.46
N ASP A 283 11.60 -11.68 12.49
CA ASP A 283 11.60 -13.14 12.33
C ASP A 283 10.32 -13.68 11.72
N LYS A 284 9.21 -13.00 12.00
CA LYS A 284 7.91 -13.40 11.50
C LYS A 284 7.60 -12.72 10.18
N HIS A 285 7.46 -13.54 9.15
CA HIS A 285 6.85 -13.09 7.92
C HIS A 285 5.34 -13.00 8.13
N ILE A 286 4.81 -11.78 8.10
CA ILE A 286 3.38 -11.53 8.04
C ILE A 286 3.02 -11.58 6.57
N GLY A 287 2.32 -12.64 6.16
CA GLY A 287 1.97 -12.88 4.76
C GLY A 287 0.94 -11.89 4.23
N GLY A 288 0.61 -12.05 2.97
CA GLY A 288 -0.30 -11.15 2.26
C GLY A 288 0.34 -9.78 2.03
N HIS A 289 -0.49 -8.77 2.06
CA HIS A 289 -0.09 -7.38 1.92
C HIS A 289 -0.43 -6.66 3.24
N PRO A 290 0.51 -6.62 4.22
CA PRO A 290 0.22 -6.03 5.53
C PRO A 290 -0.07 -4.54 5.41
N GLU A 291 -0.95 -4.05 6.27
CA GLU A 291 -1.26 -2.63 6.38
C GLU A 291 -1.15 -2.15 7.83
N TRP A 292 -0.70 -0.90 8.00
CA TRP A 292 -0.62 -0.27 9.30
C TRP A 292 -2.01 0.03 9.86
N ALA A 293 -2.27 -0.50 11.05
CA ALA A 293 -3.35 -0.09 11.93
C ALA A 293 -2.91 1.11 12.79
N GLU A 294 -3.42 1.24 14.02
CA GLU A 294 -3.03 2.26 14.96
C GLU A 294 -1.64 2.00 15.57
N GLY A 295 -0.94 3.05 15.90
CA GLY A 295 0.34 2.98 16.61
C GLY A 295 1.38 2.17 15.85
N ASN A 296 1.89 1.11 16.48
CA ASN A 296 2.92 0.22 15.95
C ASN A 296 2.34 -1.15 15.52
N LEU A 297 1.04 -1.22 15.25
CA LEU A 297 0.37 -2.45 14.85
C LEU A 297 0.27 -2.55 13.33
N LEU A 298 0.64 -3.71 12.80
CA LEU A 298 0.35 -4.15 11.44
C LEU A 298 -0.78 -5.18 11.46
N ILE A 299 -1.70 -5.07 10.51
CA ILE A 299 -2.62 -6.15 10.16
C ILE A 299 -2.01 -6.91 9.00
N GLY A 300 -2.06 -8.24 9.07
CA GLY A 300 -1.58 -9.12 8.03
C GLY A 300 -1.91 -10.57 8.34
N ARG A 301 -1.40 -11.50 7.52
CA ARG A 301 -1.72 -12.92 7.61
C ARG A 301 -0.70 -13.68 8.45
N GLN A 302 -1.22 -14.58 9.32
CA GLN A 302 -0.45 -15.70 9.88
C GLN A 302 -1.29 -16.99 9.82
N GLY A 303 -0.86 -17.97 9.03
CA GLY A 303 -1.69 -19.15 8.76
C GLY A 303 -3.02 -18.76 8.11
N ASP A 304 -4.13 -19.20 8.68
CA ASP A 304 -5.49 -18.91 8.20
C ASP A 304 -6.14 -17.69 8.87
N ASN A 305 -5.36 -16.91 9.62
CA ASN A 305 -5.87 -15.78 10.39
C ASN A 305 -5.35 -14.44 9.88
N GLN A 306 -6.20 -13.41 9.92
CA GLN A 306 -5.77 -12.04 9.96
C GLN A 306 -5.34 -11.70 11.38
N ILE A 307 -4.15 -11.16 11.56
CA ILE A 307 -3.56 -10.92 12.88
C ILE A 307 -3.12 -9.48 13.05
N PHE A 308 -3.01 -9.06 14.31
CA PHE A 308 -2.30 -7.86 14.70
C PHE A 308 -0.87 -8.22 15.13
N TYR A 309 0.10 -7.65 14.45
CA TYR A 309 1.52 -7.79 14.79
C TYR A 309 2.05 -6.47 15.32
N ASP A 310 2.56 -6.49 16.55
CA ASP A 310 3.22 -5.34 17.18
C ASP A 310 4.69 -5.31 16.73
N VAL A 311 5.05 -4.28 15.96
CA VAL A 311 6.38 -4.14 15.36
C VAL A 311 7.47 -3.92 16.41
N ASP A 312 7.17 -3.22 17.52
CA ASP A 312 8.13 -2.98 18.60
C ASP A 312 8.33 -4.23 19.46
N LYS A 313 7.22 -4.87 19.84
CA LYS A 313 7.27 -6.11 20.63
C LYS A 313 7.67 -7.32 19.81
N LYS A 314 7.71 -7.21 18.47
CA LYS A 314 8.05 -8.28 17.51
C LYS A 314 7.18 -9.52 17.70
N LYS A 315 5.91 -9.35 18.03
CA LYS A 315 4.99 -10.47 18.31
C LYS A 315 3.57 -10.21 17.84
N VAL A 316 2.85 -11.31 17.60
CA VAL A 316 1.41 -11.28 17.39
C VAL A 316 0.73 -10.93 18.72
N VAL A 317 -0.14 -9.95 18.72
CA VAL A 317 -0.83 -9.44 19.91
C VAL A 317 -2.34 -9.61 19.84
N GLY A 318 -2.88 -10.05 18.71
CA GLY A 318 -4.31 -10.27 18.55
C GLY A 318 -4.66 -10.82 17.18
N GLN A 319 -5.95 -11.02 16.96
CA GLN A 319 -6.55 -11.49 15.72
C GLN A 319 -7.68 -10.54 15.32
N LEU A 320 -7.87 -10.35 14.02
CA LEU A 320 -8.95 -9.58 13.44
C LEU A 320 -9.97 -10.52 12.80
N GLY A 321 -11.22 -10.53 13.33
CA GLY A 321 -12.27 -11.41 12.86
C GLY A 321 -11.93 -12.91 13.03
N THR A 322 -12.50 -13.74 12.17
CA THR A 322 -12.31 -15.20 12.18
C THR A 322 -11.90 -15.72 10.79
N PRO A 323 -11.36 -16.96 10.69
CA PRO A 323 -11.07 -17.58 9.38
C PRO A 323 -12.30 -17.72 8.46
N GLU A 324 -13.50 -17.88 9.04
CA GLU A 324 -14.73 -17.95 8.25
C GLU A 324 -15.10 -16.60 7.62
N MET A 325 -14.79 -15.50 8.31
CA MET A 325 -14.94 -14.15 7.77
C MET A 325 -13.93 -13.90 6.65
N PHE A 326 -12.69 -14.35 6.82
CA PHE A 326 -11.59 -14.14 5.89
C PHE A 326 -10.98 -15.47 5.42
N PRO A 327 -11.67 -16.20 4.52
CA PRO A 327 -11.26 -17.56 4.14
C PRO A 327 -9.95 -17.61 3.32
N LYS A 328 -9.47 -16.47 2.82
CA LYS A 328 -8.16 -16.30 2.17
C LYS A 328 -7.52 -15.01 2.65
N PRO A 329 -6.94 -15.02 3.86
CA PRO A 329 -6.42 -13.81 4.49
C PRO A 329 -5.20 -13.19 3.79
N GLU A 330 -4.62 -13.86 2.79
CA GLU A 330 -3.50 -13.36 1.98
C GLU A 330 -3.90 -12.47 0.80
N GLY A 331 -5.21 -12.28 0.56
CA GLY A 331 -5.71 -11.33 -0.44
C GLY A 331 -5.32 -9.89 -0.11
N ASP A 332 -5.57 -9.02 -1.06
CA ASP A 332 -5.34 -7.59 -0.84
C ASP A 332 -6.22 -7.08 0.29
N ILE A 333 -5.61 -6.37 1.21
CA ILE A 333 -6.28 -5.76 2.36
C ILE A 333 -6.16 -4.25 2.31
N SER A 334 -7.13 -3.56 2.90
CA SER A 334 -7.11 -2.11 3.06
C SER A 334 -7.89 -1.69 4.29
N LEU A 335 -7.47 -0.60 4.91
CA LEU A 335 -8.19 0.09 5.98
C LEU A 335 -8.72 1.43 5.50
N SER A 336 -9.93 1.77 5.95
CA SER A 336 -10.43 3.13 5.78
C SER A 336 -9.51 4.18 6.43
N PRO A 337 -9.58 5.46 6.02
CA PRO A 337 -8.73 6.52 6.59
C PRO A 337 -8.80 6.61 8.12
N ASN A 338 -9.98 6.37 8.71
CA ASN A 338 -10.16 6.32 10.17
C ASN A 338 -9.83 4.96 10.80
N ALA A 339 -9.30 4.01 10.02
CA ALA A 339 -8.94 2.65 10.43
C ALA A 339 -10.09 1.79 10.99
N ASP A 340 -11.35 2.16 10.80
CA ASP A 340 -12.50 1.42 11.34
C ASP A 340 -12.99 0.31 10.40
N LEU A 341 -13.02 0.56 9.08
CA LEU A 341 -13.40 -0.45 8.08
C LEU A 341 -12.17 -1.17 7.56
N PHE A 342 -12.16 -2.48 7.70
CA PHE A 342 -11.16 -3.38 7.12
C PHE A 342 -11.78 -4.12 5.94
N VAL A 343 -11.07 -4.17 4.83
CA VAL A 343 -11.48 -4.86 3.60
C VAL A 343 -10.44 -5.89 3.24
N ASN A 344 -10.90 -7.10 2.91
CA ASN A 344 -10.07 -8.16 2.33
C ASN A 344 -10.69 -8.65 1.02
N GLY A 345 -9.98 -8.44 -0.10
CA GLY A 345 -10.34 -8.99 -1.41
C GLY A 345 -9.83 -10.43 -1.55
N TYR A 346 -10.64 -11.34 -2.09
CA TYR A 346 -10.20 -12.71 -2.37
C TYR A 346 -10.94 -13.32 -3.56
N LYS A 347 -10.34 -14.36 -4.16
CA LYS A 347 -10.93 -15.13 -5.27
C LYS A 347 -11.32 -16.53 -4.81
N LYS A 348 -12.53 -16.96 -5.19
CA LYS A 348 -13.03 -18.33 -4.96
C LYS A 348 -13.88 -18.77 -6.16
N ASN A 349 -13.61 -19.96 -6.71
CA ASN A 349 -14.38 -20.54 -7.83
C ASN A 349 -14.53 -19.55 -9.01
N ASN A 350 -13.46 -18.90 -9.43
CA ASN A 350 -13.39 -17.88 -10.48
C ASN A 350 -14.15 -16.56 -10.22
N ASN A 351 -14.81 -16.41 -9.10
CA ASN A 351 -15.45 -15.16 -8.69
C ASN A 351 -14.57 -14.38 -7.72
N ASN A 352 -14.65 -13.06 -7.79
CA ASN A 352 -14.05 -12.16 -6.82
C ASN A 352 -15.06 -11.86 -5.72
N TYR A 353 -14.56 -11.66 -4.50
CA TYR A 353 -15.34 -11.33 -3.31
C TYR A 353 -14.62 -10.25 -2.53
N TYR A 354 -15.38 -9.39 -1.85
CA TYR A 354 -14.90 -8.48 -0.82
C TYR A 354 -15.54 -8.85 0.52
N ALA A 355 -14.71 -9.06 1.53
CA ALA A 355 -15.10 -9.19 2.92
C ALA A 355 -14.82 -7.88 3.64
N ILE A 356 -15.82 -7.26 4.24
CA ILE A 356 -15.72 -5.99 4.94
C ILE A 356 -16.07 -6.20 6.40
N TYR A 357 -15.20 -5.72 7.28
CA TYR A 357 -15.33 -5.83 8.72
C TYR A 357 -15.20 -4.44 9.37
N ARG A 358 -16.19 -4.05 10.16
CA ARG A 358 -16.14 -2.84 10.95
C ARG A 358 -15.58 -3.16 12.33
N ARG A 359 -14.44 -2.54 12.67
CA ARG A 359 -13.67 -2.89 13.84
C ARG A 359 -14.33 -2.42 15.14
N SER A 360 -15.06 -1.30 15.12
CA SER A 360 -15.68 -0.70 16.29
C SER A 360 -16.79 -1.55 16.93
N ASP A 361 -17.52 -2.35 16.13
CA ASP A 361 -18.64 -3.16 16.59
C ASP A 361 -18.64 -4.60 16.06
N SER A 362 -17.58 -5.00 15.36
CA SER A 362 -17.43 -6.33 14.78
C SER A 362 -18.47 -6.68 13.70
N ALA A 363 -19.15 -5.69 13.13
CA ALA A 363 -20.10 -5.92 12.05
C ALA A 363 -19.37 -6.40 10.79
N PHE A 364 -19.96 -7.36 10.09
CA PHE A 364 -19.34 -8.03 8.95
C PHE A 364 -20.33 -8.17 7.78
N VAL A 365 -19.83 -7.98 6.57
CA VAL A 365 -20.57 -8.26 5.34
C VAL A 365 -19.62 -8.81 4.28
N ARG A 366 -20.14 -9.67 3.42
CA ARG A 366 -19.44 -10.19 2.24
C ARG A 366 -20.22 -9.84 0.98
N SER A 367 -19.51 -9.44 -0.07
CA SER A 367 -20.12 -9.22 -1.38
C SER A 367 -20.67 -10.54 -1.95
N LYS A 368 -21.63 -10.44 -2.86
CA LYS A 368 -21.87 -11.52 -3.83
C LYS A 368 -20.61 -11.70 -4.68
N GLY A 369 -20.44 -12.88 -5.26
CA GLY A 369 -19.38 -13.13 -6.22
C GLY A 369 -19.65 -12.40 -7.55
N PHE A 370 -18.62 -11.86 -8.19
CA PHE A 370 -18.69 -11.14 -9.48
C PHE A 370 -17.47 -11.43 -10.34
#